data_1758fd5b02df7c6e40207b453be8ee0a
#
_entry.id   1758fd5b02df7c6e40207b453be8ee0a
#
_cell.length_a   1.000
_cell.length_b   1.000
_cell.length_c   1.000
_cell.angle_alpha   90.00
_cell.angle_beta   90.00
_cell.angle_gamma   90.00
#
_symmetry.space_group_name_H-M   'P 1'
#
loop_
_entity.id
_entity.type
_entity.pdbx_description
1 polymer ?
#
loop_
_entity_poly.entity_id
_entity_poly.type
_entity_poly.pdbx_seq_one_letter_code
_entity_poly.pdbx_strand_id
1 'polypeptide(L)'
;MQTPPGKTLVVGASYVALECAGFLTALGFDTTVMVRSILLRGFDQDMARAIGNYMTTTGTTFIHDATPQRLERQEDGKVLVTYLEAGEEKTCVYDTVLFAIGRYAVTQGLNLANAGVEAESNGKFRVNEQEQTNVPNIYAVGDVLYGRMELTPVAIRAG
;
A
#
# COMPACT_ATOMS: atom_id res chain seq x y z
N MET A 1 10.84 12.09 -6.34
CA MET A 1 11.48 12.93 -5.32
C MET A 1 12.69 13.62 -5.96
N GLN A 2 12.95 14.87 -5.63
CA GLN A 2 14.13 15.61 -6.15
C GLN A 2 15.35 15.46 -5.22
N THR A 3 15.16 15.03 -4.00
CA THR A 3 16.20 14.83 -2.98
C THR A 3 16.12 13.40 -2.43
N PRO A 4 17.26 12.85 -1.91
CA PRO A 4 17.26 11.56 -1.25
C PRO A 4 16.25 11.52 -0.10
N PRO A 5 15.58 10.36 0.15
CA PRO A 5 14.53 10.26 1.15
C PRO A 5 15.02 10.32 2.61
N GLY A 6 16.33 10.10 2.84
CA GLY A 6 16.89 10.06 4.19
C GLY A 6 16.34 8.92 5.04
N LYS A 7 16.28 9.13 6.36
CA LYS A 7 15.66 8.19 7.30
C LYS A 7 14.17 8.07 7.01
N THR A 8 13.72 6.90 6.59
CA THR A 8 12.37 6.69 6.04
C THR A 8 11.54 5.75 6.89
N LEU A 9 10.30 6.18 7.21
CA LEU A 9 9.26 5.32 7.74
C LEU A 9 8.34 4.87 6.60
N VAL A 10 8.17 3.56 6.43
CA VAL A 10 7.16 2.96 5.57
C VAL A 10 6.01 2.45 6.44
N VAL A 11 4.84 3.03 6.31
CA VAL A 11 3.63 2.63 7.05
C VAL A 11 2.83 1.64 6.21
N GLY A 12 2.71 0.42 6.71
CA GLY A 12 2.02 -0.68 6.03
C GLY A 12 2.87 -1.94 5.96
N ALA A 13 2.24 -3.06 5.60
CA ALA A 13 2.89 -4.36 5.55
C ALA A 13 2.45 -5.18 4.32
N SER A 14 1.92 -4.51 3.29
CA SER A 14 1.61 -5.09 1.99
C SER A 14 2.89 -5.32 1.17
N TYR A 15 2.77 -6.03 0.05
CA TYR A 15 3.90 -6.21 -0.87
C TYR A 15 4.49 -4.87 -1.33
N VAL A 16 3.65 -3.85 -1.58
CA VAL A 16 4.12 -2.50 -1.94
C VAL A 16 4.98 -1.90 -0.83
N ALA A 17 4.54 -2.02 0.43
CA ALA A 17 5.32 -1.53 1.57
C ALA A 17 6.69 -2.20 1.67
N LEU A 18 6.72 -3.55 1.55
CA LEU A 18 7.97 -4.31 1.69
C LEU A 18 8.91 -4.11 0.49
N GLU A 19 8.38 -4.02 -0.73
CA GLU A 19 9.17 -3.69 -1.92
C GLU A 19 9.81 -2.30 -1.80
N CYS A 20 9.03 -1.28 -1.41
CA CYS A 20 9.55 0.06 -1.18
C CYS A 20 10.60 0.09 -0.07
N ALA A 21 10.36 -0.57 1.06
CA ALA A 21 11.33 -0.66 2.14
C ALA A 21 12.60 -1.41 1.69
N GLY A 22 12.42 -2.50 0.93
CA GLY A 22 13.53 -3.33 0.44
C GLY A 22 14.50 -2.56 -0.45
N PHE A 23 13.99 -1.82 -1.45
CA PHE A 23 14.89 -1.04 -2.30
C PHE A 23 15.52 0.15 -1.57
N LEU A 24 14.80 0.80 -0.64
CA LEU A 24 15.38 1.88 0.17
C LEU A 24 16.53 1.37 1.06
N THR A 25 16.32 0.25 1.75
CA THR A 25 17.38 -0.40 2.54
C THR A 25 18.57 -0.81 1.65
N ALA A 26 18.31 -1.39 0.48
CA ALA A 26 19.37 -1.80 -0.45
C ALA A 26 20.18 -0.62 -1.00
N LEU A 27 19.57 0.57 -1.08
CA LEU A 27 20.26 1.82 -1.44
C LEU A 27 20.99 2.47 -0.26
N GLY A 28 20.97 1.87 0.93
CA GLY A 28 21.67 2.33 2.12
C GLY A 28 20.92 3.35 2.98
N PHE A 29 19.63 3.55 2.78
CA PHE A 29 18.83 4.42 3.63
C PHE A 29 18.39 3.72 4.92
N ASP A 30 18.41 4.45 6.04
CA ASP A 30 17.82 4.01 7.32
C ASP A 30 16.30 3.87 7.12
N THR A 31 15.84 2.62 7.04
CA THR A 31 14.47 2.31 6.66
C THR A 31 13.77 1.51 7.75
N THR A 32 12.64 2.04 8.21
CA THR A 32 11.77 1.41 9.20
C THR A 32 10.42 1.07 8.56
N VAL A 33 9.92 -0.13 8.79
CA VAL A 33 8.56 -0.57 8.41
C VAL A 33 7.69 -0.64 9.64
N MET A 34 6.58 0.10 9.64
CA MET A 34 5.57 0.05 10.70
C MET A 34 4.44 -0.91 10.33
N VAL A 35 4.30 -1.97 11.11
CA VAL A 35 3.39 -3.08 10.85
C VAL A 35 2.25 -3.07 11.88
N ARG A 36 1.02 -2.89 11.44
CA ARG A 36 -0.14 -2.90 12.32
C ARG A 36 -0.45 -4.28 12.91
N SER A 37 -0.24 -5.36 12.15
CA SER A 37 -0.59 -6.72 12.56
C SER A 37 0.36 -7.78 12.00
N ILE A 38 0.20 -8.19 10.75
CA ILE A 38 1.01 -9.23 10.10
C ILE A 38 1.55 -8.72 8.75
N LEU A 39 2.69 -9.26 8.35
CA LEU A 39 3.25 -9.04 7.01
C LEU A 39 2.41 -9.77 5.96
N LEU A 40 2.29 -9.16 4.76
CA LEU A 40 1.73 -9.78 3.57
C LEU A 40 0.40 -10.51 3.84
N ARG A 41 -0.56 -9.82 4.48
CA ARG A 41 -1.89 -10.39 4.74
C ARG A 41 -2.50 -10.92 3.45
N GLY A 42 -2.97 -12.18 3.47
CA GLY A 42 -3.54 -12.87 2.32
C GLY A 42 -2.53 -13.72 1.53
N PHE A 43 -1.25 -13.68 1.89
CA PHE A 43 -0.21 -14.56 1.36
C PHE A 43 0.14 -15.66 2.38
N ASP A 44 0.90 -16.65 1.94
CA ASP A 44 1.45 -17.69 2.82
C ASP A 44 2.28 -17.06 3.94
N GLN A 45 1.96 -17.41 5.19
CA GLN A 45 2.55 -16.75 6.35
C GLN A 45 3.94 -17.28 6.72
N ASP A 46 4.30 -18.50 6.28
CA ASP A 46 5.66 -19.00 6.45
C ASP A 46 6.62 -18.22 5.53
N MET A 47 6.20 -18.01 4.28
CA MET A 47 6.92 -17.16 3.34
C MET A 47 6.98 -15.70 3.80
N ALA A 48 5.88 -15.15 4.29
CA ALA A 48 5.85 -13.78 4.81
C ALA A 48 6.83 -13.57 5.97
N ARG A 49 6.91 -14.54 6.90
CA ARG A 49 7.88 -14.53 8.00
C ARG A 49 9.32 -14.65 7.49
N ALA A 50 9.57 -15.53 6.53
CA ALA A 50 10.90 -15.70 5.92
C ALA A 50 11.37 -14.40 5.26
N ILE A 51 10.50 -13.70 4.53
CA ILE A 51 10.78 -12.40 3.92
C ILE A 51 11.11 -11.35 5.00
N GLY A 52 10.28 -11.22 6.04
CA GLY A 52 10.52 -10.28 7.13
C GLY A 52 11.85 -10.53 7.84
N ASN A 53 12.17 -11.79 8.13
CA ASN A 53 13.46 -12.16 8.72
C ASN A 53 14.62 -11.79 7.80
N TYR A 54 14.54 -12.10 6.51
CA TYR A 54 15.56 -11.71 5.54
C TYR A 54 15.75 -10.19 5.49
N MET A 55 14.68 -9.42 5.40
CA MET A 55 14.74 -7.96 5.38
C MET A 55 15.38 -7.40 6.65
N THR A 56 15.09 -8.00 7.82
CA THR A 56 15.75 -7.62 9.08
C THR A 56 17.26 -7.88 9.03
N THR A 57 17.69 -9.03 8.52
CA THR A 57 19.12 -9.34 8.40
C THR A 57 19.85 -8.44 7.40
N THR A 58 19.13 -7.87 6.44
CA THR A 58 19.69 -6.93 5.45
C THR A 58 19.61 -5.46 5.88
N GLY A 59 19.08 -5.17 7.07
CA GLY A 59 19.14 -3.84 7.68
C GLY A 59 17.81 -3.07 7.73
N THR A 60 16.68 -3.66 7.31
CA THR A 60 15.36 -3.04 7.51
C THR A 60 14.92 -3.20 8.98
N THR A 61 14.52 -2.11 9.61
CA THR A 61 13.94 -2.14 10.96
C THR A 61 12.43 -2.36 10.87
N PHE A 62 11.87 -3.18 11.76
CA PHE A 62 10.42 -3.37 11.87
C PHE A 62 9.90 -2.93 13.23
N ILE A 63 8.79 -2.19 13.24
CA ILE A 63 7.99 -1.88 14.43
C ILE A 63 6.67 -2.64 14.26
N HIS A 64 6.46 -3.65 15.08
CA HIS A 64 5.27 -4.50 15.07
C HIS A 64 4.19 -3.97 16.00
N ASP A 65 2.94 -4.39 15.77
CA ASP A 65 1.76 -4.00 16.56
C ASP A 65 1.66 -2.48 16.74
N ALA A 66 1.96 -1.75 15.65
CA ALA A 66 2.07 -0.30 15.66
C ALA A 66 1.19 0.38 14.64
N THR A 67 0.60 1.51 15.04
CA THR A 67 -0.22 2.36 14.17
C THR A 67 0.11 3.83 14.37
N PRO A 68 0.33 4.59 13.28
CA PRO A 68 0.55 6.03 13.40
C PRO A 68 -0.72 6.72 13.89
N GLN A 69 -0.55 7.69 14.77
CA GLN A 69 -1.64 8.50 15.32
C GLN A 69 -1.58 9.93 14.80
N ARG A 70 -0.39 10.49 14.73
CA ARG A 70 -0.17 11.88 14.34
C ARG A 70 1.16 12.08 13.63
N LEU A 71 1.16 12.94 12.62
CA LEU A 71 2.35 13.37 11.89
C LEU A 71 2.43 14.89 11.93
N GLU A 72 3.58 15.40 12.34
CA GLU A 72 3.81 16.84 12.45
C GLU A 72 5.09 17.21 11.71
N ARG A 73 4.97 18.09 10.70
CA ARG A 73 6.14 18.61 10.02
C ARG A 73 6.87 19.59 10.92
N GLN A 74 8.16 19.37 11.10
CA GLN A 74 9.05 20.19 11.89
C GLN A 74 9.61 21.36 11.03
N GLU A 75 10.20 22.37 11.68
CA GLU A 75 10.82 23.52 11.01
C GLU A 75 12.00 23.13 10.10
N ASP A 76 12.73 22.08 10.46
CA ASP A 76 13.83 21.50 9.66
C ASP A 76 13.36 20.65 8.48
N GLY A 77 12.03 20.54 8.27
CA GLY A 77 11.40 19.78 7.21
C GLY A 77 11.19 18.30 7.52
N LYS A 78 11.69 17.78 8.65
CA LYS A 78 11.46 16.41 9.10
C LYS A 78 10.04 16.21 9.61
N VAL A 79 9.66 14.97 9.84
CA VAL A 79 8.33 14.60 10.31
C VAL A 79 8.45 13.90 11.67
N LEU A 80 7.91 14.52 12.70
CA LEU A 80 7.68 13.86 13.99
C LEU A 80 6.45 12.97 13.84
N VAL A 81 6.63 11.67 14.06
CA VAL A 81 5.58 10.67 14.02
C VAL A 81 5.28 10.21 15.43
N THR A 82 4.05 10.45 15.88
CA THR A 82 3.50 9.84 17.10
C THR A 82 2.74 8.58 16.71
N TYR A 83 3.00 7.48 17.39
CA TYR A 83 2.38 6.18 17.08
C TYR A 83 2.11 5.38 18.36
N LEU A 84 1.14 4.48 18.29
CA LEU A 84 0.91 3.47 19.32
C LEU A 84 1.66 2.20 18.93
N GLU A 85 2.45 1.64 19.85
CA GLU A 85 3.09 0.34 19.73
C GLU A 85 2.69 -0.51 20.94
N ALA A 86 2.00 -1.61 20.70
CA ALA A 86 1.42 -2.47 21.75
C ALA A 86 0.58 -1.70 22.79
N GLY A 87 -0.09 -0.61 22.37
CA GLY A 87 -0.92 0.24 23.22
C GLY A 87 -0.18 1.38 23.94
N GLU A 88 1.14 1.46 23.82
CA GLU A 88 1.96 2.55 24.38
C GLU A 88 2.22 3.62 23.30
N GLU A 89 2.09 4.89 23.67
CA GLU A 89 2.42 6.01 22.79
C GLU A 89 3.93 6.22 22.73
N LYS A 90 4.45 6.28 21.51
CA LYS A 90 5.86 6.54 21.19
C LYS A 90 5.99 7.60 20.11
N THR A 91 7.16 8.20 20.04
CA THR A 91 7.48 9.18 19.02
C THR A 91 8.82 8.87 18.34
N CYS A 92 8.92 9.18 17.05
CA CYS A 92 10.19 9.14 16.32
C CYS A 92 10.19 10.17 15.20
N VAL A 93 11.38 10.68 14.87
CA VAL A 93 11.55 11.67 13.78
C VAL A 93 12.09 10.96 12.54
N TYR A 94 11.50 11.26 11.38
CA TYR A 94 11.89 10.74 10.08
C TYR A 94 12.06 11.88 9.07
N ASP A 95 12.92 11.68 8.06
CA ASP A 95 13.04 12.61 6.93
C ASP A 95 11.88 12.42 5.94
N THR A 96 11.43 11.16 5.78
CA THR A 96 10.33 10.79 4.87
C THR A 96 9.38 9.79 5.52
N VAL A 97 8.09 9.96 5.27
CA VAL A 97 7.05 8.97 5.63
C VAL A 97 6.30 8.55 4.37
N LEU A 98 6.29 7.25 4.09
CA LEU A 98 5.61 6.64 2.97
C LEU A 98 4.41 5.83 3.48
N PHE A 99 3.20 6.15 3.02
CA PHE A 99 2.01 5.37 3.32
C PHE A 99 1.75 4.34 2.23
N ALA A 100 1.77 3.06 2.59
CA ALA A 100 1.46 1.93 1.72
C ALA A 100 0.36 1.06 2.36
N ILE A 101 -0.76 1.71 2.73
CA ILE A 101 -1.83 1.16 3.58
C ILE A 101 -3.03 0.63 2.80
N GLY A 102 -2.96 0.58 1.48
CA GLY A 102 -3.99 0.02 0.61
C GLY A 102 -4.32 0.89 -0.60
N ARG A 103 -5.27 0.40 -1.39
CA ARG A 103 -5.80 1.04 -2.60
C ARG A 103 -7.31 0.88 -2.63
N TYR A 104 -7.98 1.84 -3.24
CA TYR A 104 -9.41 1.78 -3.55
C TYR A 104 -9.65 2.35 -4.96
N ALA A 105 -10.76 1.98 -5.57
CA ALA A 105 -11.12 2.49 -6.89
C ALA A 105 -11.66 3.92 -6.78
N VAL A 106 -11.10 4.85 -7.54
CA VAL A 106 -11.52 6.26 -7.60
C VAL A 106 -12.46 6.42 -8.80
N THR A 107 -13.70 6.01 -8.65
CA THR A 107 -14.71 6.00 -9.73
C THR A 107 -15.84 7.00 -9.55
N GLN A 108 -15.90 7.68 -8.41
CA GLN A 108 -16.98 8.59 -8.05
C GLN A 108 -17.16 9.76 -9.02
N GLY A 109 -16.09 10.25 -9.66
CA GLY A 109 -16.14 11.34 -10.62
C GLY A 109 -16.59 10.95 -12.04
N LEU A 110 -16.81 9.65 -12.30
CA LEU A 110 -17.17 9.16 -13.64
C LEU A 110 -18.67 9.21 -13.95
N ASN A 111 -19.52 9.62 -12.99
CA ASN A 111 -20.98 9.69 -13.16
C ASN A 111 -21.61 8.39 -13.68
N LEU A 112 -21.14 7.26 -13.21
CA LEU A 112 -21.48 5.92 -13.69
C LEU A 112 -22.98 5.62 -13.64
N ALA A 113 -23.68 6.16 -12.63
CA ALA A 113 -25.12 6.01 -12.51
C ALA A 113 -25.87 6.56 -13.73
N ASN A 114 -25.39 7.64 -14.36
CA ASN A 114 -25.97 8.21 -15.58
C ASN A 114 -25.79 7.30 -16.81
N ALA A 115 -24.76 6.45 -16.78
CA ALA A 115 -24.52 5.44 -17.82
C ALA A 115 -25.15 4.08 -17.46
N GLY A 116 -25.80 3.95 -16.30
CA GLY A 116 -26.40 2.71 -15.82
C GLY A 116 -25.36 1.65 -15.39
N VAL A 117 -24.09 2.03 -15.19
CA VAL A 117 -23.05 1.09 -14.75
C VAL A 117 -23.13 0.88 -13.25
N GLU A 118 -23.23 -0.38 -12.84
CA GLU A 118 -23.27 -0.78 -11.44
C GLU A 118 -21.84 -0.95 -10.89
N ALA A 119 -21.59 -0.37 -9.72
CA ALA A 119 -20.34 -0.53 -8.99
C ALA A 119 -20.59 -1.23 -7.65
N GLU A 120 -19.61 -2.03 -7.24
CA GLU A 120 -19.57 -2.62 -5.91
C GLU A 120 -19.33 -1.53 -4.83
N SER A 121 -19.57 -1.88 -3.57
CA SER A 121 -19.37 -0.96 -2.43
C SER A 121 -17.98 -0.35 -2.33
N ASN A 122 -16.97 -1.01 -2.91
CA ASN A 122 -15.58 -0.53 -2.97
C ASN A 122 -15.25 0.26 -4.26
N GLY A 123 -16.27 0.59 -5.07
CA GLY A 123 -16.14 1.33 -6.32
C GLY A 123 -15.64 0.52 -7.52
N LYS A 124 -15.44 -0.80 -7.37
CA LYS A 124 -15.01 -1.68 -8.46
C LYS A 124 -16.18 -2.23 -9.26
N PHE A 125 -15.91 -2.69 -10.49
CA PHE A 125 -16.91 -3.22 -11.40
C PHE A 125 -16.86 -4.73 -11.54
N ARG A 126 -18.05 -5.36 -11.62
CA ARG A 126 -18.14 -6.73 -12.12
C ARG A 126 -18.20 -6.72 -13.63
N VAL A 127 -17.46 -7.64 -14.24
CA VAL A 127 -17.46 -7.86 -15.69
C VAL A 127 -17.59 -9.34 -15.97
N ASN A 128 -18.07 -9.67 -17.18
CA ASN A 128 -18.12 -11.02 -17.70
C ASN A 128 -16.72 -11.46 -18.23
N GLU A 129 -16.65 -12.58 -18.93
CA GLU A 129 -15.41 -13.11 -19.50
C GLU A 129 -14.85 -12.29 -20.67
N GLN A 130 -15.66 -11.41 -21.25
CA GLN A 130 -15.30 -10.47 -22.29
C GLN A 130 -15.00 -9.06 -21.77
N GLU A 131 -14.78 -8.91 -20.47
CA GLU A 131 -14.53 -7.65 -19.77
C GLU A 131 -15.68 -6.61 -19.90
N GLN A 132 -16.91 -7.07 -20.24
CA GLN A 132 -18.09 -6.26 -20.40
C GLN A 132 -18.81 -6.08 -19.06
N THR A 133 -19.21 -4.85 -18.74
CA THR A 133 -20.00 -4.50 -17.54
C THR A 133 -21.46 -4.98 -17.67
N ASN A 134 -22.31 -4.60 -16.72
CA ASN A 134 -23.77 -4.76 -16.85
C ASN A 134 -24.38 -3.95 -18.00
N VAL A 135 -23.65 -2.99 -18.59
CA VAL A 135 -24.09 -2.19 -19.75
C VAL A 135 -23.38 -2.72 -21.00
N PRO A 136 -24.10 -3.18 -22.04
CA PRO A 136 -23.54 -3.95 -23.17
C PRO A 136 -22.44 -3.26 -23.98
N ASN A 137 -22.37 -1.94 -23.98
CA ASN A 137 -21.39 -1.17 -24.74
C ASN A 137 -20.31 -0.54 -23.85
N ILE A 138 -20.25 -0.93 -22.56
CA ILE A 138 -19.25 -0.43 -21.61
C ILE A 138 -18.44 -1.59 -21.09
N TYR A 139 -17.11 -1.45 -21.20
CA TYR A 139 -16.12 -2.42 -20.78
C TYR A 139 -15.23 -1.82 -19.70
N ALA A 140 -14.69 -2.66 -18.83
CA ALA A 140 -13.72 -2.25 -17.81
C ALA A 140 -12.57 -3.26 -17.78
N VAL A 141 -11.34 -2.75 -17.61
CA VAL A 141 -10.12 -3.57 -17.53
C VAL A 141 -9.21 -3.06 -16.41
N GLY A 142 -8.32 -3.91 -15.92
CA GLY A 142 -7.30 -3.57 -14.93
C GLY A 142 -7.81 -3.58 -13.49
N ASP A 143 -7.15 -2.79 -12.64
CA ASP A 143 -7.31 -2.80 -11.19
C ASP A 143 -8.70 -2.35 -10.70
N VAL A 144 -9.49 -1.75 -11.58
CA VAL A 144 -10.87 -1.35 -11.30
C VAL A 144 -11.85 -2.53 -11.26
N LEU A 145 -11.42 -3.72 -11.68
CA LEU A 145 -12.26 -4.91 -11.71
C LEU A 145 -12.41 -5.54 -10.33
N TYR A 146 -13.63 -5.95 -10.00
CA TYR A 146 -13.93 -6.68 -8.79
C TYR A 146 -13.55 -8.17 -8.94
N GLY A 147 -12.80 -8.69 -7.96
CA GLY A 147 -12.45 -10.11 -7.91
C GLY A 147 -11.45 -10.58 -8.97
N ARG A 148 -10.79 -9.68 -9.67
CA ARG A 148 -9.71 -9.98 -10.61
C ARG A 148 -8.35 -9.66 -10.00
N MET A 149 -7.28 -10.22 -10.59
CA MET A 149 -5.91 -9.94 -10.16
C MET A 149 -5.48 -8.52 -10.58
N GLU A 150 -4.97 -7.76 -9.62
CA GLU A 150 -4.48 -6.40 -9.82
C GLU A 150 -3.01 -6.44 -10.28
N LEU A 151 -2.80 -6.84 -11.53
CA LEU A 151 -1.49 -7.01 -12.15
C LEU A 151 -1.45 -6.32 -13.52
N THR A 152 -0.44 -5.50 -13.75
CA THR A 152 -0.22 -4.81 -15.03
C THR A 152 -0.25 -5.75 -16.24
N PRO A 153 0.41 -6.94 -16.24
CA PRO A 153 0.33 -7.86 -17.37
C PRO A 153 -1.09 -8.38 -17.66
N VAL A 154 -1.89 -8.56 -16.62
CA VAL A 154 -3.30 -8.99 -16.76
C VAL A 154 -4.13 -7.88 -17.41
N ALA A 155 -3.95 -6.64 -16.94
CA ALA A 155 -4.62 -5.48 -17.53
C ALA A 155 -4.27 -5.27 -19.02
N ILE A 156 -2.99 -5.37 -19.37
CA ILE A 156 -2.51 -5.25 -20.76
C ILE A 156 -3.10 -6.35 -21.67
N ARG A 157 -3.21 -7.58 -21.15
CA ARG A 157 -3.77 -8.69 -21.92
C ARG A 157 -5.28 -8.57 -22.13
N ALA A 158 -5.98 -7.94 -21.19
CA ALA A 158 -7.44 -7.76 -21.26
C ALA A 158 -7.87 -6.56 -22.13
N GLY A 159 -7.02 -5.55 -22.29
CA GLY A 159 -7.26 -4.36 -23.15
C GLY A 159 -6.69 -4.54 -24.54
#